data_32d2f420882eb1576949cd5c9aaa413e
#
_entry.id   32d2f420882eb1576949cd5c9aaa413e
#
_cell.length_a   1.000
_cell.length_b   1.000
_cell.length_c   1.000
_cell.angle_alpha   90.00
_cell.angle_beta   90.00
_cell.angle_gamma   90.00
#
_symmetry.space_group_name_H-M   'P 1'
#
loop_
_entity.id
_entity.type
_entity.pdbx_description
1 polymer ?
#
loop_
_entity_poly.entity_id
_entity_poly.type
_entity_poly.pdbx_seq_one_letter_code
_entity_poly.pdbx_strand_id
1 'polypeptide(L)'
;VMIDSGYGVTDVRNPSLITRIFCAFVRTPLKEENCAIQQMPRFSINPKYVNDIILTHLHLDHAGGISDFPWARVHVLRKELQAARSHRGRQGIGYLSRHWKHGPDWKLYDHIDSDWFGFPAMRVADMQPEVYLIPTPGHTRGHAMIAFQVSKGWVLQTGSAGYPSYGHDEDQARAPGWFKHWLMGDYTARLQTLWQEHRDEITFLSSHEFRNSR
;
A
#
# COMPACT_ATOMS: atom_id res chain seq x y z
N VAL A 1 6.55 12.26 4.82
CA VAL A 1 6.23 11.16 3.88
C VAL A 1 5.09 10.33 4.47
N MET A 2 4.18 9.89 3.64
CA MET A 2 3.10 8.96 3.99
C MET A 2 3.18 7.73 3.06
N ILE A 3 2.94 6.54 3.59
CA ILE A 3 2.89 5.29 2.81
C ILE A 3 1.45 4.82 2.78
N ASP A 4 0.90 4.67 1.59
CA ASP A 4 -0.52 4.52 1.30
C ASP A 4 -1.37 5.58 2.02
N SER A 5 -2.55 5.89 1.51
CA SER A 5 -3.39 6.95 2.04
C SER A 5 -4.74 6.47 2.60
N GLY A 6 -5.00 5.18 2.48
CA GLY A 6 -6.28 4.61 2.88
C GLY A 6 -7.46 5.17 2.07
N TYR A 7 -8.66 5.10 2.63
CA TYR A 7 -9.83 5.77 2.08
C TYR A 7 -9.75 7.28 2.33
N GLY A 8 -10.21 8.06 1.34
CA GLY A 8 -10.30 9.51 1.45
C GLY A 8 -11.64 9.99 2.03
N VAL A 9 -11.67 11.25 2.44
CA VAL A 9 -12.90 11.92 2.91
C VAL A 9 -14.02 11.84 1.86
N THR A 10 -13.66 11.96 0.58
CA THR A 10 -14.63 11.83 -0.53
C THR A 10 -15.24 10.43 -0.61
N ASP A 11 -14.48 9.37 -0.29
CA ASP A 11 -14.99 8.00 -0.29
C ASP A 11 -15.99 7.79 0.84
N VAL A 12 -15.78 8.44 1.97
CA VAL A 12 -16.67 8.35 3.12
C VAL A 12 -17.95 9.14 2.90
N ARG A 13 -17.84 10.40 2.45
CA ARG A 13 -18.99 11.29 2.24
C ARG A 13 -19.87 10.88 1.06
N ASN A 14 -19.25 10.38 -0.01
CA ASN A 14 -19.94 9.98 -1.22
C ASN A 14 -19.39 8.65 -1.77
N PRO A 15 -19.61 7.53 -1.05
CA PRO A 15 -19.07 6.24 -1.44
C PRO A 15 -19.66 5.76 -2.78
N SER A 16 -18.80 5.32 -3.70
CA SER A 16 -19.22 4.64 -4.91
C SER A 16 -19.86 3.29 -4.56
N LEU A 17 -20.63 2.72 -5.50
CA LEU A 17 -21.19 1.38 -5.31
C LEU A 17 -20.09 0.36 -5.02
N ILE A 18 -18.95 0.44 -5.73
CA ILE A 18 -17.79 -0.44 -5.53
C ILE A 18 -17.22 -0.24 -4.11
N THR A 19 -17.05 1.00 -3.66
CA THR A 19 -16.59 1.31 -2.30
C THR A 19 -17.53 0.69 -1.26
N ARG A 20 -18.85 0.83 -1.42
CA ARG A 20 -19.83 0.26 -0.48
C ARG A 20 -19.75 -1.26 -0.40
N ILE A 21 -19.71 -1.94 -1.57
CA ILE A 21 -19.63 -3.41 -1.64
C ILE A 21 -18.32 -3.89 -1.02
N PHE A 22 -17.19 -3.25 -1.36
CA PHE A 22 -15.89 -3.63 -0.83
C PHE A 22 -15.83 -3.46 0.69
N CYS A 23 -16.25 -2.30 1.22
CA CYS A 23 -16.25 -2.04 2.67
C CYS A 23 -17.19 -2.98 3.43
N ALA A 24 -18.33 -3.34 2.86
CA ALA A 24 -19.22 -4.33 3.44
C ALA A 24 -18.56 -5.72 3.48
N PHE A 25 -17.83 -6.09 2.42
CA PHE A 25 -17.12 -7.38 2.33
C PHE A 25 -15.98 -7.47 3.34
N VAL A 26 -15.13 -6.42 3.42
CA VAL A 26 -13.99 -6.39 4.35
C VAL A 26 -14.38 -5.90 5.76
N ARG A 27 -15.66 -5.60 5.99
CA ARG A 27 -16.20 -5.10 7.26
C ARG A 27 -15.51 -3.83 7.78
N THR A 28 -15.05 -2.97 6.89
CA THR A 28 -14.40 -1.72 7.25
C THR A 28 -15.43 -0.59 7.35
N PRO A 29 -15.60 0.05 8.51
CA PRO A 29 -16.51 1.16 8.67
C PRO A 29 -15.99 2.42 7.95
N LEU A 30 -16.80 2.98 7.06
CA LEU A 30 -16.50 4.26 6.40
C LEU A 30 -16.84 5.41 7.35
N LYS A 31 -15.84 5.89 8.09
CA LYS A 31 -15.96 7.04 9.00
C LYS A 31 -14.87 8.06 8.68
N GLU A 32 -15.24 9.35 8.62
CA GLU A 32 -14.27 10.42 8.32
C GLU A 32 -13.13 10.48 9.34
N GLU A 33 -13.43 10.19 10.60
CA GLU A 33 -12.44 10.12 11.67
C GLU A 33 -11.33 9.10 11.43
N ASN A 34 -11.54 8.10 10.51
CA ASN A 34 -10.58 7.08 10.13
C ASN A 34 -9.74 7.48 8.90
N CYS A 35 -10.07 8.57 8.21
CA CYS A 35 -9.25 9.05 7.10
C CYS A 35 -7.91 9.60 7.61
N ALA A 36 -6.82 9.35 6.85
CA ALA A 36 -5.47 9.75 7.25
C ALA A 36 -5.39 11.25 7.63
N ILE A 37 -5.99 12.12 6.84
CA ILE A 37 -5.99 13.56 7.08
C ILE A 37 -6.64 13.94 8.43
N GLN A 38 -7.63 13.16 8.91
CA GLN A 38 -8.31 13.37 10.19
C GLN A 38 -7.59 12.69 11.36
N GLN A 39 -6.82 11.63 11.07
CA GLN A 39 -6.04 10.93 12.10
C GLN A 39 -4.76 11.68 12.48
N MET A 40 -4.08 12.31 11.52
CA MET A 40 -2.78 12.96 11.73
C MET A 40 -2.75 13.95 12.90
N PRO A 41 -3.74 14.85 13.08
CA PRO A 41 -3.74 15.78 14.21
C PRO A 41 -3.78 15.09 15.58
N ARG A 42 -4.37 13.89 15.67
CA ARG A 42 -4.39 13.10 16.92
C ARG A 42 -3.00 12.63 17.35
N PHE A 43 -2.08 12.54 16.39
CA PHE A 43 -0.66 12.22 16.61
C PHE A 43 0.23 13.47 16.57
N SER A 44 -0.35 14.67 16.68
CA SER A 44 0.36 15.95 16.58
C SER A 44 1.07 16.16 15.24
N ILE A 45 0.60 15.51 14.17
CA ILE A 45 1.11 15.66 12.82
C ILE A 45 0.21 16.63 12.05
N ASN A 46 0.80 17.72 11.54
CA ASN A 46 0.06 18.62 10.67
C ASN A 46 -0.03 18.01 9.26
N PRO A 47 -1.23 17.74 8.73
CA PRO A 47 -1.40 17.15 7.39
C PRO A 47 -0.70 17.94 6.27
N LYS A 48 -0.56 19.24 6.39
CA LYS A 48 0.13 20.11 5.42
C LYS A 48 1.61 19.77 5.22
N TYR A 49 2.21 19.05 6.18
CA TYR A 49 3.61 18.60 6.06
C TYR A 49 3.76 17.26 5.32
N VAL A 50 2.67 16.67 4.86
CA VAL A 50 2.73 15.52 3.94
C VAL A 50 3.05 16.03 2.54
N ASN A 51 4.31 16.05 2.19
CA ASN A 51 4.78 16.50 0.87
C ASN A 51 4.87 15.34 -0.13
N ASP A 52 4.94 14.11 0.35
CA ASP A 52 5.14 12.91 -0.45
C ASP A 52 4.23 11.78 0.06
N ILE A 53 3.57 11.12 -0.89
CA ILE A 53 2.78 9.92 -0.66
C ILE A 53 3.37 8.82 -1.54
N ILE A 54 3.79 7.71 -0.95
CA ILE A 54 4.32 6.56 -1.67
C ILE A 54 3.27 5.47 -1.65
N LEU A 55 2.83 5.00 -2.81
CA LEU A 55 1.76 4.03 -2.92
C LEU A 55 2.30 2.65 -3.26
N THR A 56 1.82 1.64 -2.54
CA THR A 56 2.03 0.24 -2.89
C THR A 56 1.33 -0.09 -4.20
N HIS A 57 0.09 0.38 -4.35
CA HIS A 57 -0.73 0.27 -5.55
C HIS A 57 -1.93 1.24 -5.51
N LEU A 58 -2.74 1.27 -6.58
CA LEU A 58 -3.79 2.28 -6.76
C LEU A 58 -5.22 1.77 -6.47
N HIS A 59 -5.40 0.70 -5.71
CA HIS A 59 -6.73 0.30 -5.26
C HIS A 59 -7.29 1.31 -4.24
N LEU A 60 -8.61 1.29 -4.12
CA LEU A 60 -9.39 2.30 -3.40
C LEU A 60 -9.05 2.41 -1.90
N ASP A 61 -8.64 1.33 -1.28
CA ASP A 61 -8.26 1.24 0.13
C ASP A 61 -6.79 1.62 0.39
N HIS A 62 -6.02 1.92 -0.65
CA HIS A 62 -4.65 2.40 -0.59
C HIS A 62 -4.50 3.83 -1.12
N ALA A 63 -5.20 4.16 -2.20
CA ALA A 63 -5.07 5.43 -2.92
C ALA A 63 -6.26 6.39 -2.74
N GLY A 64 -7.30 6.00 -1.98
CA GLY A 64 -8.51 6.81 -1.81
C GLY A 64 -8.26 8.19 -1.25
N GLY A 65 -7.32 8.30 -0.31
CA GLY A 65 -7.00 9.55 0.38
C GLY A 65 -6.03 10.47 -0.36
N ILE A 66 -5.48 10.12 -1.54
CA ILE A 66 -4.56 11.03 -2.23
C ILE A 66 -5.20 12.37 -2.59
N SER A 67 -6.51 12.40 -2.84
CA SER A 67 -7.25 13.64 -3.11
C SER A 67 -7.40 14.55 -1.90
N ASP A 68 -7.17 14.05 -0.68
CA ASP A 68 -7.19 14.84 0.55
C ASP A 68 -5.87 15.62 0.73
N PHE A 69 -4.82 15.27 -0.06
CA PHE A 69 -3.49 15.89 -0.05
C PHE A 69 -3.10 16.39 -1.45
N PRO A 70 -3.87 17.29 -2.08
CA PRO A 70 -3.68 17.65 -3.49
C PRO A 70 -2.35 18.35 -3.79
N TRP A 71 -1.63 18.80 -2.76
CA TRP A 71 -0.30 19.41 -2.87
C TRP A 71 0.85 18.39 -2.84
N ALA A 72 0.58 17.12 -2.42
CA ALA A 72 1.61 16.13 -2.25
C ALA A 72 2.04 15.52 -3.59
N ARG A 73 3.33 15.19 -3.71
CA ARG A 73 3.86 14.35 -4.78
C ARG A 73 3.43 12.90 -4.55
N VAL A 74 3.00 12.21 -5.59
CA VAL A 74 2.54 10.83 -5.48
C VAL A 74 3.49 9.90 -6.22
N HIS A 75 4.19 9.06 -5.45
CA HIS A 75 5.20 8.12 -5.94
C HIS A 75 4.55 6.76 -6.17
N VAL A 76 4.72 6.20 -7.36
CA VAL A 76 4.14 4.90 -7.73
C VAL A 76 4.90 4.28 -8.90
N LEU A 77 4.85 2.97 -9.06
CA LEU A 77 5.38 2.33 -10.25
C LEU A 77 4.60 2.76 -11.50
N ARG A 78 5.31 3.09 -12.59
CA ARG A 78 4.69 3.47 -13.88
C ARG A 78 3.71 2.41 -14.36
N LYS A 79 4.06 1.13 -14.20
CA LYS A 79 3.18 0.01 -14.56
C LYS A 79 1.85 0.01 -13.82
N GLU A 80 1.85 0.49 -12.57
CA GLU A 80 0.64 0.58 -11.76
C GLU A 80 -0.30 1.67 -12.28
N LEU A 81 0.23 2.86 -12.52
CA LEU A 81 -0.57 3.95 -13.09
C LEU A 81 -1.11 3.60 -14.48
N GLN A 82 -0.33 2.91 -15.31
CA GLN A 82 -0.79 2.42 -16.61
C GLN A 82 -1.92 1.39 -16.47
N ALA A 83 -1.79 0.43 -15.52
CA ALA A 83 -2.82 -0.54 -15.23
C ALA A 83 -4.11 0.13 -14.74
N ALA A 84 -3.99 1.07 -13.79
CA ALA A 84 -5.12 1.81 -13.25
C ALA A 84 -5.85 2.65 -14.31
N ARG A 85 -5.13 3.29 -15.22
CA ARG A 85 -5.72 4.07 -16.33
C ARG A 85 -6.36 3.19 -17.40
N SER A 86 -5.88 1.96 -17.59
CA SER A 86 -6.44 1.05 -18.60
C SER A 86 -7.76 0.42 -18.18
N HIS A 87 -8.07 0.32 -16.89
CA HIS A 87 -9.24 -0.33 -16.27
C HIS A 87 -9.53 -1.74 -16.85
N ARG A 88 -8.49 -2.46 -17.32
CA ARG A 88 -8.65 -3.76 -17.97
C ARG A 88 -8.48 -4.91 -16.99
N GLY A 89 -9.38 -5.88 -17.10
CA GLY A 89 -9.33 -7.13 -16.32
C GLY A 89 -9.89 -7.01 -14.91
N ARG A 90 -9.81 -8.11 -14.17
CA ARG A 90 -10.35 -8.23 -12.79
C ARG A 90 -9.69 -7.27 -11.81
N GLN A 91 -8.41 -6.98 -12.00
CA GLN A 91 -7.65 -6.01 -11.19
C GLN A 91 -8.17 -4.58 -11.34
N GLY A 92 -8.91 -4.29 -12.42
CA GLY A 92 -9.50 -2.97 -12.66
C GLY A 92 -10.64 -2.58 -11.72
N ILE A 93 -11.24 -3.53 -11.00
CA ILE A 93 -12.41 -3.27 -10.14
C ILE A 93 -12.07 -2.35 -8.95
N GLY A 94 -10.87 -2.46 -8.40
CA GLY A 94 -10.41 -1.65 -7.27
C GLY A 94 -9.95 -0.23 -7.64
N TYR A 95 -9.77 0.06 -8.93
CA TYR A 95 -9.29 1.36 -9.39
C TYR A 95 -10.44 2.35 -9.57
N LEU A 96 -10.38 3.47 -8.86
CA LEU A 96 -11.37 4.53 -8.97
C LEU A 96 -10.71 5.83 -9.44
N SER A 97 -10.89 6.19 -10.71
CA SER A 97 -10.26 7.36 -11.34
C SER A 97 -10.55 8.68 -10.61
N ARG A 98 -11.63 8.76 -9.84
CA ARG A 98 -11.95 9.93 -9.02
C ARG A 98 -10.88 10.27 -7.99
N HIS A 99 -10.11 9.29 -7.51
CA HIS A 99 -9.06 9.51 -6.51
C HIS A 99 -7.91 10.36 -7.02
N TRP A 100 -7.65 10.31 -8.34
CA TRP A 100 -6.59 11.10 -8.99
C TRP A 100 -7.10 12.08 -10.05
N LYS A 101 -8.42 12.37 -10.04
CA LYS A 101 -9.01 13.32 -11.00
C LYS A 101 -8.47 14.75 -10.82
N HIS A 102 -7.99 15.09 -9.63
CA HIS A 102 -7.37 16.39 -9.33
C HIS A 102 -5.99 16.59 -10.00
N GLY A 103 -5.43 15.57 -10.66
CA GLY A 103 -4.15 15.63 -11.35
C GLY A 103 -2.94 15.68 -10.42
N PRO A 104 -2.68 14.63 -9.62
CA PRO A 104 -1.53 14.61 -8.71
C PRO A 104 -0.21 14.82 -9.43
N ASP A 105 0.78 15.40 -8.74
CA ASP A 105 2.18 15.43 -9.21
C ASP A 105 2.79 14.02 -9.11
N TRP A 106 2.66 13.25 -10.20
CA TRP A 106 3.13 11.88 -10.27
C TRP A 106 4.65 11.78 -10.37
N LYS A 107 5.26 11.02 -9.46
CA LYS A 107 6.65 10.56 -9.54
C LYS A 107 6.63 9.08 -9.89
N LEU A 108 7.04 8.76 -11.13
CA LEU A 108 6.88 7.43 -11.73
C LEU A 108 8.21 6.69 -11.80
N TYR A 109 8.20 5.45 -11.31
CA TYR A 109 9.36 4.57 -11.24
C TYR A 109 9.18 3.39 -12.20
N ASP A 110 10.20 3.06 -13.00
CA ASP A 110 10.17 1.98 -14.00
C ASP A 110 11.52 1.31 -14.24
N HIS A 111 12.59 1.80 -13.61
CA HIS A 111 13.94 1.29 -13.78
C HIS A 111 14.48 0.77 -12.46
N ILE A 112 14.91 -0.51 -12.43
CA ILE A 112 15.61 -1.10 -11.28
C ILE A 112 17.01 -0.49 -11.23
N ASP A 113 17.34 0.16 -10.14
CA ASP A 113 18.63 0.82 -9.89
C ASP A 113 19.32 0.36 -8.61
N SER A 114 18.65 -0.51 -7.86
CA SER A 114 19.09 -0.94 -6.53
C SER A 114 18.74 -2.41 -6.28
N ASP A 115 19.37 -2.98 -5.26
CA ASP A 115 19.00 -4.24 -4.62
C ASP A 115 18.69 -3.97 -3.15
N TRP A 116 17.60 -4.55 -2.65
CA TRP A 116 17.23 -4.48 -1.26
C TRP A 116 17.04 -5.90 -0.71
N PHE A 117 18.00 -6.40 0.05
CA PHE A 117 18.00 -7.75 0.61
C PHE A 117 17.68 -8.85 -0.43
N GLY A 118 18.32 -8.78 -1.60
CA GLY A 118 18.12 -9.73 -2.71
C GLY A 118 16.84 -9.48 -3.53
N PHE A 119 16.10 -8.39 -3.27
CA PHE A 119 14.97 -7.97 -4.10
C PHE A 119 15.40 -6.84 -5.03
N PRO A 120 15.15 -6.96 -6.35
CA PRO A 120 15.29 -5.84 -7.26
C PRO A 120 14.46 -4.66 -6.79
N ALA A 121 15.07 -3.49 -6.64
CA ALA A 121 14.45 -2.32 -6.05
C ALA A 121 14.69 -1.05 -6.88
N MET A 122 13.89 -0.04 -6.60
CA MET A 122 14.03 1.31 -7.13
C MET A 122 14.11 2.29 -5.97
N ARG A 123 15.20 3.01 -5.89
CA ARG A 123 15.38 4.02 -4.84
C ARG A 123 14.48 5.22 -5.10
N VAL A 124 13.76 5.66 -4.09
CA VAL A 124 13.01 6.91 -4.16
C VAL A 124 14.00 8.06 -4.00
N ALA A 125 14.20 8.81 -5.09
CA ALA A 125 15.18 9.88 -5.14
C ALA A 125 14.88 10.99 -4.12
N ASP A 126 15.94 11.61 -3.60
CA ASP A 126 15.90 12.78 -2.71
C ASP A 126 15.14 12.56 -1.39
N MET A 127 15.00 11.29 -0.95
CA MET A 127 14.43 10.96 0.36
C MET A 127 15.51 10.57 1.38
N GLN A 128 15.38 11.17 2.57
CA GLN A 128 16.12 10.78 3.76
C GLN A 128 15.10 10.66 4.92
N PRO A 129 15.07 9.54 5.62
CA PRO A 129 15.85 8.31 5.39
C PRO A 129 15.55 7.60 4.08
N GLU A 130 16.38 6.63 3.68
CA GLU A 130 16.24 5.91 2.42
C GLU A 130 14.91 5.18 2.31
N VAL A 131 14.33 5.22 1.10
CA VAL A 131 13.08 4.55 0.75
C VAL A 131 13.25 3.81 -0.57
N TYR A 132 12.74 2.59 -0.64
CA TYR A 132 12.76 1.75 -1.83
C TYR A 132 11.37 1.28 -2.21
N LEU A 133 11.06 1.34 -3.51
CA LEU A 133 9.95 0.64 -4.14
C LEU A 133 10.47 -0.72 -4.65
N ILE A 134 9.88 -1.80 -4.18
CA ILE A 134 10.25 -3.18 -4.52
C ILE A 134 9.11 -3.78 -5.35
N PRO A 135 9.28 -3.92 -6.68
CA PRO A 135 8.21 -4.45 -7.54
C PRO A 135 7.80 -5.86 -7.14
N THR A 136 6.52 -6.04 -6.85
CA THR A 136 5.91 -7.33 -6.49
C THR A 136 4.59 -7.51 -7.25
N PRO A 137 4.65 -7.61 -8.60
CA PRO A 137 3.46 -7.78 -9.41
C PRO A 137 2.72 -9.08 -9.05
N GLY A 138 1.39 -9.04 -9.02
CA GLY A 138 0.53 -10.17 -8.67
C GLY A 138 -0.86 -9.67 -8.33
N HIS A 139 -1.04 -9.10 -7.16
CA HIS A 139 -2.28 -8.45 -6.74
C HIS A 139 -2.73 -7.38 -7.75
N THR A 140 -1.82 -6.50 -8.13
CA THR A 140 -1.94 -5.65 -9.31
C THR A 140 -0.71 -5.81 -10.21
N ARG A 141 -0.77 -5.27 -11.45
CA ARG A 141 0.35 -5.37 -12.41
C ARG A 141 1.58 -4.58 -11.98
N GLY A 142 1.38 -3.52 -11.24
CA GLY A 142 2.43 -2.65 -10.78
C GLY A 142 2.48 -2.52 -9.26
N HIS A 143 1.98 -3.54 -8.53
CA HIS A 143 2.12 -3.58 -7.08
C HIS A 143 3.59 -3.53 -6.67
N ALA A 144 3.90 -2.79 -5.61
CA ALA A 144 5.21 -2.73 -4.99
C ALA A 144 5.09 -2.86 -3.47
N MET A 145 6.05 -3.52 -2.85
CA MET A 145 6.34 -3.34 -1.43
C MET A 145 7.14 -2.05 -1.27
N ILE A 146 7.11 -1.46 -0.08
CA ILE A 146 7.83 -0.24 0.25
C ILE A 146 8.70 -0.50 1.46
N ALA A 147 10.02 -0.41 1.28
CA ALA A 147 10.99 -0.47 2.38
C ALA A 147 11.46 0.94 2.71
N PHE A 148 11.51 1.27 4.00
CA PHE A 148 12.07 2.54 4.46
C PHE A 148 12.94 2.35 5.69
N GLN A 149 14.05 3.08 5.69
CA GLN A 149 15.02 3.02 6.77
C GLN A 149 14.50 3.76 8.01
N VAL A 150 14.76 3.20 9.15
CA VAL A 150 14.48 3.81 10.46
C VAL A 150 15.75 3.78 11.30
N SER A 151 15.73 4.44 12.47
CA SER A 151 16.91 4.53 13.35
C SER A 151 17.51 3.17 13.75
N LYS A 152 16.70 2.10 13.74
CA LYS A 152 17.14 0.73 14.09
C LYS A 152 16.66 -0.26 13.01
N GLY A 153 17.30 -0.20 11.82
CA GLY A 153 17.01 -1.13 10.74
C GLY A 153 15.99 -0.62 9.73
N TRP A 154 15.08 -1.47 9.31
CA TRP A 154 14.13 -1.23 8.22
C TRP A 154 12.70 -1.52 8.62
N VAL A 155 11.77 -0.85 7.97
CA VAL A 155 10.36 -1.23 7.95
C VAL A 155 9.99 -1.60 6.54
N LEU A 156 9.42 -2.79 6.35
CA LEU A 156 8.90 -3.27 5.08
C LEU A 156 7.37 -3.29 5.12
N GLN A 157 6.74 -2.36 4.40
CA GLN A 157 5.31 -2.41 4.13
C GLN A 157 5.06 -3.30 2.93
N THR A 158 4.45 -4.47 3.16
CA THR A 158 4.24 -5.47 2.11
C THR A 158 3.02 -5.19 1.23
N GLY A 159 2.19 -4.22 1.61
CA GLY A 159 0.93 -3.95 0.90
C GLY A 159 0.05 -5.19 0.84
N SER A 160 -0.29 -5.60 -0.38
CA SER A 160 -1.07 -6.81 -0.68
C SER A 160 -0.22 -7.94 -1.32
N ALA A 161 1.12 -7.91 -1.19
CA ALA A 161 2.01 -8.95 -1.74
C ALA A 161 2.07 -10.22 -0.88
N GLY A 162 1.51 -10.19 0.30
CA GLY A 162 1.57 -11.26 1.28
C GLY A 162 2.22 -10.83 2.58
N TYR A 163 2.32 -11.78 3.49
CA TYR A 163 2.91 -11.57 4.80
C TYR A 163 3.62 -12.85 5.28
N PRO A 164 4.77 -12.77 5.94
CA PRO A 164 5.38 -13.94 6.55
C PRO A 164 4.43 -14.55 7.57
N SER A 165 4.13 -15.84 7.44
CA SER A 165 3.23 -16.53 8.38
C SER A 165 3.92 -16.68 9.72
N TYR A 166 3.52 -15.94 10.72
CA TYR A 166 4.05 -16.04 12.10
C TYR A 166 3.44 -17.18 12.92
N GLY A 167 2.84 -18.19 12.31
CA GLY A 167 2.30 -19.34 13.01
C GLY A 167 1.07 -19.07 13.90
N HIS A 168 0.49 -17.88 13.87
CA HIS A 168 -0.63 -17.49 14.72
C HIS A 168 -1.91 -17.10 13.97
N ASP A 169 -1.95 -17.20 12.64
CA ASP A 169 -3.14 -16.81 11.89
C ASP A 169 -4.01 -17.98 11.48
N GLU A 170 -4.77 -18.51 12.43
CA GLU A 170 -5.92 -19.38 12.13
C GLU A 170 -6.97 -18.67 11.26
N ASP A 171 -7.05 -17.33 11.29
CA ASP A 171 -8.02 -16.55 10.50
C ASP A 171 -7.61 -16.38 9.02
N GLN A 172 -6.32 -16.39 8.68
CA GLN A 172 -5.88 -16.46 7.28
C GLN A 172 -6.10 -17.86 6.66
N ALA A 173 -6.29 -18.89 7.48
CA ALA A 173 -6.55 -20.25 7.02
C ALA A 173 -7.91 -20.41 6.31
N ARG A 174 -8.85 -19.49 6.49
CA ARG A 174 -10.23 -19.61 5.98
C ARG A 174 -10.38 -19.30 4.47
N ALA A 175 -9.44 -18.62 3.84
CA ALA A 175 -9.51 -18.40 2.39
C ALA A 175 -8.89 -19.58 1.62
N PRO A 176 -9.55 -20.12 0.57
CA PRO A 176 -8.97 -21.16 -0.27
C PRO A 176 -7.61 -20.77 -0.81
N GLY A 177 -6.64 -21.70 -0.86
CA GLY A 177 -5.26 -21.42 -1.30
C GLY A 177 -5.18 -20.77 -2.68
N TRP A 178 -6.05 -21.14 -3.63
CA TRP A 178 -6.14 -20.53 -4.95
C TRP A 178 -6.57 -19.05 -4.87
N PHE A 179 -7.42 -18.68 -3.91
CA PHE A 179 -7.88 -17.30 -3.69
C PHE A 179 -6.76 -16.45 -3.07
N LYS A 180 -5.99 -17.03 -2.13
CA LYS A 180 -4.80 -16.37 -1.57
C LYS A 180 -3.77 -16.10 -2.65
N HIS A 181 -3.43 -17.10 -3.45
CA HIS A 181 -2.48 -16.96 -4.55
C HIS A 181 -2.94 -15.93 -5.60
N TRP A 182 -4.24 -15.93 -5.90
CA TRP A 182 -4.83 -14.95 -6.81
C TRP A 182 -4.83 -13.52 -6.25
N LEU A 183 -5.02 -13.36 -4.92
CA LEU A 183 -5.13 -12.05 -4.27
C LEU A 183 -3.77 -11.43 -3.95
N MET A 184 -2.77 -12.24 -3.60
CA MET A 184 -1.55 -11.80 -2.95
C MET A 184 -0.27 -11.99 -3.76
N GLY A 185 -0.34 -12.57 -4.99
CA GLY A 185 0.88 -12.92 -5.73
C GLY A 185 1.73 -13.99 -5.02
N ASP A 186 2.86 -14.36 -5.61
CA ASP A 186 3.70 -15.49 -5.14
C ASP A 186 4.95 -15.03 -4.36
N TYR A 187 4.77 -14.06 -3.47
CA TYR A 187 5.89 -13.54 -2.67
C TYR A 187 5.97 -14.10 -1.26
N THR A 188 4.97 -14.84 -0.80
CA THR A 188 4.88 -15.34 0.57
C THR A 188 6.10 -16.17 0.97
N ALA A 189 6.56 -17.08 0.11
CA ALA A 189 7.75 -17.91 0.39
C ALA A 189 9.02 -17.07 0.52
N ARG A 190 9.24 -16.11 -0.39
CA ARG A 190 10.38 -15.20 -0.33
C ARG A 190 10.34 -14.28 0.89
N LEU A 191 9.16 -13.79 1.26
CA LEU A 191 8.96 -12.99 2.47
C LEU A 191 9.20 -13.82 3.74
N GLN A 192 8.82 -15.10 3.73
CA GLN A 192 9.11 -16.01 4.83
C GLN A 192 10.61 -16.22 5.02
N THR A 193 11.37 -16.44 3.94
CA THR A 193 12.83 -16.55 3.98
C THR A 193 13.46 -15.25 4.50
N LEU A 194 13.07 -14.11 3.94
CA LEU A 194 13.56 -12.80 4.37
C LEU A 194 13.29 -12.55 5.86
N TRP A 195 12.11 -12.94 6.36
CA TRP A 195 11.80 -12.81 7.78
C TRP A 195 12.67 -13.72 8.65
N GLN A 196 12.90 -14.97 8.23
CA GLN A 196 13.75 -15.90 8.99
C GLN A 196 15.18 -15.40 9.13
N GLU A 197 15.70 -14.79 8.07
CA GLU A 197 17.09 -14.33 8.00
C GLU A 197 17.33 -12.96 8.63
N HIS A 198 16.31 -12.05 8.58
CA HIS A 198 16.48 -10.62 8.89
C HIS A 198 15.44 -10.05 9.86
N ARG A 199 14.74 -10.88 10.64
CA ARG A 199 13.70 -10.44 11.59
C ARG A 199 14.17 -9.44 12.64
N ASP A 200 15.46 -9.43 12.95
CA ASP A 200 16.05 -8.52 13.92
C ASP A 200 16.42 -7.15 13.30
N GLU A 201 16.45 -7.08 11.95
CA GLU A 201 16.78 -5.88 11.18
C GLU A 201 15.55 -5.27 10.49
N ILE A 202 14.52 -6.09 10.20
CA ILE A 202 13.36 -5.69 9.42
C ILE A 202 12.08 -5.87 10.22
N THR A 203 11.33 -4.78 10.41
CA THR A 203 9.95 -4.82 10.89
C THR A 203 9.02 -4.96 9.71
N PHE A 204 8.20 -6.02 9.71
CA PHE A 204 7.23 -6.27 8.64
C PHE A 204 5.87 -5.67 9.01
N LEU A 205 5.25 -4.98 8.06
CA LEU A 205 3.88 -4.46 8.15
C LEU A 205 3.09 -4.94 6.93
N SER A 206 1.82 -5.28 7.14
CA SER A 206 0.88 -5.58 6.06
C SER A 206 -0.32 -4.63 6.13
N SER A 207 -0.86 -4.24 4.98
CA SER A 207 -2.01 -3.35 4.94
C SER A 207 -3.30 -4.00 5.48
N HIS A 208 -3.34 -5.32 5.55
CA HIS A 208 -4.53 -6.09 5.96
C HIS A 208 -4.27 -6.93 7.22
N GLU A 209 -3.28 -6.55 8.01
CA GLU A 209 -3.03 -7.19 9.29
C GLU A 209 -3.98 -6.64 10.36
N PHE A 210 -4.92 -7.47 10.80
CA PHE A 210 -5.74 -7.16 11.98
C PHE A 210 -4.97 -7.56 13.24
N ARG A 211 -4.17 -6.65 13.79
CA ARG A 211 -3.71 -6.83 15.18
C ARG A 211 -4.91 -6.58 16.08
N ASN A 212 -5.41 -7.64 16.72
CA ASN A 212 -6.23 -7.48 17.92
C ASN A 212 -5.37 -6.74 18.95
N SER A 213 -5.51 -5.43 19.03
CA SER A 213 -5.01 -4.65 20.17
C SER A 213 -5.77 -5.13 21.41
N ARG A 214 -5.14 -6.01 22.18
CA ARG A 214 -5.54 -6.24 23.57
C ARG A 214 -5.07 -5.10 24.44
#